data_8a33c93f3050f4677c5ddba8d77de948
#
_entry.id   8a33c93f3050f4677c5ddba8d77de948
#
_cell.length_a   1.000
_cell.length_b   1.000
_cell.length_c   1.000
_cell.angle_alpha   90.00
_cell.angle_beta   90.00
_cell.angle_gamma   90.00
#
_symmetry.space_group_name_H-M   'P 1'
#
loop_
_entity.id
_entity.type
_entity.pdbx_description
1 polymer ?
#
loop_
_entity_poly.entity_id
_entity_poly.type
_entity_poly.pdbx_seq_one_letter_code
_entity_poly.pdbx_strand_id
1 'polypeptide(L)'
;LETGKLNQLMDKCLKGHPYVKSPIDIACWDIKGQVAGMPICEMLGGRYGEDFILYRAISQIEPQAMAANVQKYRDEGYRRFQLKVGGNPDEDIERIKLASAVLSSGDKLIADANTGWLMHEASRVVRAIHDVDVYIEQPCESYEECLSVRGRTTHPFILDEVINDIDILVRGHSD
;
A
#
# COMPACT_ATOMS: atom_id res chain seq x y z
N LEU A 1 -2.56 -30.30 -10.04
CA LEU A 1 -1.71 -29.29 -9.40
C LEU A 1 -2.03 -29.23 -7.91
N GLU A 2 -1.07 -29.57 -7.05
CA GLU A 2 -1.18 -29.48 -5.59
C GLU A 2 -0.42 -28.22 -5.11
N THR A 3 -1.09 -27.08 -5.10
CA THR A 3 -0.47 -25.77 -4.77
C THR A 3 0.17 -25.76 -3.39
N GLY A 4 -0.44 -26.41 -2.39
CA GLY A 4 0.16 -26.48 -1.05
C GLY A 4 1.50 -27.23 -1.01
N LYS A 5 1.62 -28.36 -1.73
CA LYS A 5 2.91 -29.08 -1.85
C LYS A 5 3.94 -28.29 -2.65
N LEU A 6 3.50 -27.58 -3.69
CA LEU A 6 4.38 -26.71 -4.45
C LEU A 6 4.95 -25.57 -3.58
N ASN A 7 4.10 -24.91 -2.81
CA ASN A 7 4.53 -23.86 -1.89
C ASN A 7 5.52 -24.36 -0.84
N GLN A 8 5.26 -25.52 -0.22
CA GLN A 8 6.21 -26.17 0.70
C GLN A 8 7.56 -26.50 0.01
N LEU A 9 7.53 -26.94 -1.25
CA LEU A 9 8.76 -27.19 -2.01
C LEU A 9 9.52 -25.91 -2.29
N MET A 10 8.83 -24.85 -2.73
CA MET A 10 9.44 -23.55 -2.96
C MET A 10 10.09 -23.00 -1.67
N ASP A 11 9.41 -23.13 -0.54
CA ASP A 11 9.95 -22.68 0.76
C ASP A 11 11.17 -23.50 1.21
N LYS A 12 11.18 -24.78 0.90
CA LYS A 12 12.33 -25.64 1.19
C LYS A 12 13.55 -25.31 0.31
N CYS A 13 13.33 -25.00 -0.96
CA CYS A 13 14.40 -24.70 -1.92
C CYS A 13 14.93 -23.28 -1.79
N LEU A 14 14.06 -22.32 -1.47
CA LEU A 14 14.39 -20.89 -1.36
C LEU A 14 13.66 -20.29 -0.16
N LYS A 15 14.36 -20.07 0.94
CA LYS A 15 13.79 -19.45 2.13
C LYS A 15 13.56 -17.96 1.90
N GLY A 16 12.42 -17.42 2.36
CA GLY A 16 12.02 -16.04 2.11
C GLY A 16 11.65 -15.80 0.64
N HIS A 17 11.89 -14.60 0.13
CA HIS A 17 11.64 -14.17 -1.25
C HIS A 17 10.21 -14.42 -1.75
N PRO A 18 9.16 -13.91 -1.06
CA PRO A 18 7.76 -14.14 -1.45
C PRO A 18 7.45 -13.62 -2.85
N TYR A 19 8.07 -12.53 -3.27
CA TYR A 19 7.87 -11.92 -4.59
C TYR A 19 8.26 -12.84 -5.76
N VAL A 20 9.23 -13.75 -5.56
CA VAL A 20 9.62 -14.72 -6.59
C VAL A 20 8.67 -15.92 -6.64
N LYS A 21 8.09 -16.29 -5.49
CA LYS A 21 7.19 -17.44 -5.36
C LYS A 21 5.76 -17.09 -5.76
N SER A 22 5.29 -15.90 -5.44
CA SER A 22 3.93 -15.43 -5.69
C SER A 22 3.48 -15.59 -7.16
N PRO A 23 4.27 -15.18 -8.18
CA PRO A 23 3.87 -15.38 -9.58
C PRO A 23 3.66 -16.85 -9.95
N ILE A 24 4.46 -17.75 -9.37
CA ILE A 24 4.33 -19.20 -9.63
C ILE A 24 3.03 -19.72 -9.00
N ASP A 25 2.73 -19.33 -7.77
CA ASP A 25 1.49 -19.71 -7.08
C ASP A 25 0.26 -19.17 -7.83
N ILE A 26 0.27 -17.89 -8.21
CA ILE A 26 -0.80 -17.27 -9.01
C ILE A 26 -1.02 -18.01 -10.33
N ALA A 27 0.05 -18.33 -11.07
CA ALA A 27 -0.05 -19.08 -12.31
C ALA A 27 -0.67 -20.48 -12.11
N CYS A 28 -0.36 -21.14 -11.00
CA CYS A 28 -0.96 -22.43 -10.66
C CYS A 28 -2.46 -22.31 -10.36
N TRP A 29 -2.88 -21.27 -9.66
CA TRP A 29 -4.30 -20.99 -9.42
C TRP A 29 -5.03 -20.64 -10.73
N ASP A 30 -4.42 -19.85 -11.60
CA ASP A 30 -4.98 -19.53 -12.92
C ASP A 30 -5.22 -20.78 -13.77
N ILE A 31 -4.21 -21.65 -13.86
CA ILE A 31 -4.33 -22.94 -14.57
C ILE A 31 -5.46 -23.81 -13.96
N LYS A 32 -5.57 -23.86 -12.63
CA LYS A 32 -6.66 -24.60 -11.98
C LYS A 32 -8.03 -24.03 -12.34
N GLY A 33 -8.18 -22.72 -12.34
CA GLY A 33 -9.41 -22.04 -12.71
C GLY A 33 -9.80 -22.37 -14.14
N GLN A 34 -8.86 -22.28 -15.07
CA GLN A 34 -9.08 -22.62 -16.48
C GLN A 34 -9.49 -24.10 -16.67
N VAL A 35 -8.79 -25.02 -16.01
CA VAL A 35 -9.13 -26.48 -16.08
C VAL A 35 -10.50 -26.76 -15.48
N ALA A 36 -10.86 -26.09 -14.39
CA ALA A 36 -12.16 -26.26 -13.72
C ALA A 36 -13.31 -25.52 -14.42
N GLY A 37 -13.01 -24.60 -15.35
CA GLY A 37 -13.99 -23.71 -15.95
C GLY A 37 -14.61 -22.74 -14.92
N MET A 38 -13.87 -22.37 -13.87
CA MET A 38 -14.34 -21.56 -12.76
C MET A 38 -13.40 -20.36 -12.55
N PRO A 39 -13.92 -19.16 -12.21
CA PRO A 39 -13.08 -18.05 -11.78
C PRO A 39 -12.42 -18.38 -10.43
N ILE A 40 -11.21 -17.84 -10.21
CA ILE A 40 -10.42 -18.13 -9.00
C ILE A 40 -11.17 -17.72 -7.73
N CYS A 41 -11.93 -16.63 -7.76
CA CYS A 41 -12.71 -16.18 -6.60
C CYS A 41 -13.71 -17.27 -6.11
N GLU A 42 -14.33 -18.02 -7.01
CA GLU A 42 -15.22 -19.12 -6.63
C GLU A 42 -14.45 -20.27 -5.98
N MET A 43 -13.24 -20.55 -6.47
CA MET A 43 -12.36 -21.58 -5.90
C MET A 43 -11.82 -21.20 -4.51
N LEU A 44 -11.77 -19.88 -4.20
CA LEU A 44 -11.30 -19.33 -2.92
C LEU A 44 -12.44 -19.04 -1.93
N GLY A 45 -13.67 -19.44 -2.23
CA GLY A 45 -14.79 -19.33 -1.29
C GLY A 45 -15.89 -18.35 -1.70
N GLY A 46 -15.82 -17.80 -2.90
CA GLY A 46 -16.86 -16.96 -3.49
C GLY A 46 -16.44 -15.52 -3.73
N ARG A 47 -17.37 -14.79 -4.35
CA ARG A 47 -17.19 -13.39 -4.73
C ARG A 47 -17.86 -12.49 -3.70
N TYR A 48 -17.10 -11.54 -3.12
CA TYR A 48 -17.64 -10.55 -2.16
C TYR A 48 -18.18 -9.29 -2.83
N GLY A 49 -17.78 -9.01 -4.07
CA GLY A 49 -18.22 -7.86 -4.85
C GLY A 49 -17.93 -8.05 -6.33
N GLU A 50 -18.52 -7.21 -7.15
CA GLU A 50 -18.34 -7.28 -8.61
C GLU A 50 -17.42 -6.17 -9.13
N ASP A 51 -17.29 -5.09 -8.37
CA ASP A 51 -16.46 -3.93 -8.69
C ASP A 51 -15.69 -3.42 -7.46
N PHE A 52 -14.70 -2.57 -7.72
CA PHE A 52 -13.97 -1.83 -6.70
C PHE A 52 -13.45 -0.51 -7.27
N ILE A 53 -13.32 0.47 -6.39
CA ILE A 53 -12.83 1.79 -6.79
C ILE A 53 -11.32 1.74 -6.94
N LEU A 54 -10.83 2.10 -8.13
CA LEU A 54 -9.39 2.20 -8.38
C LEU A 54 -8.80 3.45 -7.72
N TYR A 55 -7.56 3.34 -7.27
CA TYR A 55 -6.71 4.49 -6.97
C TYR A 55 -5.69 4.73 -8.10
N ARG A 56 -5.13 5.93 -8.14
CA ARG A 56 -4.07 6.30 -9.07
C ARG A 56 -2.77 6.54 -8.32
N ALA A 57 -1.75 5.75 -8.63
CA ALA A 57 -0.41 5.97 -8.12
C ALA A 57 0.26 7.16 -8.84
N ILE A 58 0.91 8.02 -8.06
CA ILE A 58 1.66 9.19 -8.51
C ILE A 58 3.12 8.97 -8.16
N SER A 59 3.95 8.80 -9.17
CA SER A 59 5.39 8.58 -8.99
C SER A 59 6.04 9.76 -8.27
N GLN A 60 7.06 9.47 -7.48
CA GLN A 60 7.85 10.47 -6.76
C GLN A 60 8.67 11.30 -7.75
N ILE A 61 8.31 12.56 -7.90
CA ILE A 61 8.95 13.59 -8.72
C ILE A 61 8.89 14.92 -7.98
N GLU A 62 9.17 16.02 -8.67
CA GLU A 62 9.06 17.38 -8.10
C GLU A 62 7.65 17.63 -7.52
N PRO A 63 7.54 18.30 -6.36
CA PRO A 63 6.27 18.48 -5.65
C PRO A 63 5.16 19.08 -6.50
N GLN A 64 5.46 20.14 -7.27
CA GLN A 64 4.50 20.80 -8.14
C GLN A 64 4.03 19.91 -9.29
N ALA A 65 4.93 19.07 -9.82
CA ALA A 65 4.59 18.12 -10.87
C ALA A 65 3.70 16.99 -10.35
N MET A 66 3.90 16.54 -9.11
CA MET A 66 3.02 15.56 -8.46
C MET A 66 1.61 16.13 -8.27
N ALA A 67 1.48 17.35 -7.78
CA ALA A 67 0.18 18.03 -7.65
C ALA A 67 -0.53 18.18 -8.99
N ALA A 68 0.21 18.55 -10.04
CA ALA A 68 -0.34 18.65 -11.41
C ALA A 68 -0.83 17.29 -11.93
N ASN A 69 -0.11 16.19 -11.65
CA ASN A 69 -0.54 14.85 -12.01
C ASN A 69 -1.79 14.42 -11.23
N VAL A 70 -1.89 14.75 -9.95
CA VAL A 70 -3.12 14.51 -9.16
C VAL A 70 -4.29 15.23 -9.79
N GLN A 71 -4.15 16.53 -10.11
CA GLN A 71 -5.22 17.31 -10.76
C GLN A 71 -5.61 16.68 -12.10
N LYS A 72 -4.65 16.33 -12.95
CA LYS A 72 -4.89 15.67 -14.24
C LYS A 72 -5.72 14.40 -14.08
N TYR A 73 -5.31 13.49 -13.21
CA TYR A 73 -6.03 12.23 -13.03
C TYR A 73 -7.38 12.43 -12.33
N ARG A 74 -7.51 13.46 -11.51
CA ARG A 74 -8.79 13.86 -10.96
C ARG A 74 -9.78 14.30 -12.05
N ASP A 75 -9.31 15.05 -13.04
CA ASP A 75 -10.10 15.46 -14.21
C ASP A 75 -10.49 14.25 -15.09
N GLU A 76 -9.66 13.19 -15.12
CA GLU A 76 -9.96 11.90 -15.75
C GLU A 76 -10.99 11.05 -14.95
N GLY A 77 -11.38 11.47 -13.74
CA GLY A 77 -12.41 10.81 -12.93
C GLY A 77 -11.92 10.02 -11.73
N TYR A 78 -10.61 9.90 -11.50
CA TYR A 78 -10.07 9.29 -10.29
C TYR A 78 -10.40 10.14 -9.05
N ARG A 79 -10.60 9.43 -7.91
CA ARG A 79 -10.92 10.05 -6.61
C ARG A 79 -10.06 9.55 -5.47
N ARG A 80 -9.15 8.63 -5.74
CA ARG A 80 -8.20 8.07 -4.78
C ARG A 80 -6.80 8.13 -5.37
N PHE A 81 -5.86 8.68 -4.61
CA PHE A 81 -4.50 8.95 -5.07
C PHE A 81 -3.50 8.44 -4.05
N GLN A 82 -2.51 7.66 -4.52
CA GLN A 82 -1.39 7.20 -3.73
C GLN A 82 -0.13 7.94 -4.19
N LEU A 83 0.38 8.82 -3.35
CA LEU A 83 1.64 9.52 -3.60
C LEU A 83 2.81 8.65 -3.18
N LYS A 84 3.75 8.42 -4.05
CA LYS A 84 5.04 7.83 -3.68
C LYS A 84 5.91 8.90 -3.04
N VAL A 85 6.27 8.67 -1.78
CA VAL A 85 7.13 9.50 -0.92
C VAL A 85 8.23 8.61 -0.32
N GLY A 86 8.83 8.94 0.80
CA GLY A 86 9.88 8.11 1.43
C GLY A 86 11.29 8.56 1.05
N GLY A 87 11.43 9.76 0.52
CA GLY A 87 12.69 10.40 0.24
C GLY A 87 13.07 11.46 1.29
N ASN A 88 13.43 12.64 0.82
CA ASN A 88 13.73 13.78 1.69
C ASN A 88 12.46 14.26 2.42
N PRO A 89 12.44 14.28 3.76
CA PRO A 89 11.25 14.67 4.54
C PRO A 89 10.68 16.05 4.22
N ASP A 90 11.52 17.04 3.91
CA ASP A 90 11.06 18.39 3.60
C ASP A 90 10.33 18.44 2.25
N GLU A 91 10.88 17.77 1.25
CA GLU A 91 10.23 17.64 -0.06
C GLU A 91 8.94 16.81 0.03
N ASP A 92 8.93 15.74 0.83
CA ASP A 92 7.75 14.90 1.01
C ASP A 92 6.62 15.63 1.72
N ILE A 93 6.94 16.48 2.70
CA ILE A 93 5.97 17.39 3.31
C ILE A 93 5.36 18.33 2.25
N GLU A 94 6.19 18.89 1.37
CA GLU A 94 5.72 19.75 0.29
C GLU A 94 4.87 18.99 -0.73
N ARG A 95 5.30 17.78 -1.15
CA ARG A 95 4.54 16.89 -2.03
C ARG A 95 3.14 16.62 -1.51
N ILE A 96 3.03 16.22 -0.23
CA ILE A 96 1.76 15.91 0.42
C ILE A 96 0.87 17.15 0.49
N LYS A 97 1.39 18.30 0.91
CA LYS A 97 0.62 19.54 1.03
C LYS A 97 0.11 20.06 -0.31
N LEU A 98 0.97 20.09 -1.33
CA LEU A 98 0.57 20.54 -2.65
C LEU A 98 -0.43 19.60 -3.33
N ALA A 99 -0.24 18.29 -3.20
CA ALA A 99 -1.20 17.31 -3.72
C ALA A 99 -2.55 17.40 -2.99
N SER A 100 -2.55 17.59 -1.68
CA SER A 100 -3.78 17.78 -0.90
C SER A 100 -4.54 19.03 -1.32
N ALA A 101 -3.84 20.11 -1.64
CA ALA A 101 -4.45 21.39 -1.99
C ALA A 101 -5.28 21.35 -3.30
N VAL A 102 -5.05 20.38 -4.18
CA VAL A 102 -5.82 20.20 -5.42
C VAL A 102 -6.99 19.23 -5.28
N LEU A 103 -7.19 18.63 -4.11
CA LEU A 103 -8.26 17.69 -3.85
C LEU A 103 -9.57 18.40 -3.43
N SER A 104 -10.68 17.71 -3.61
CA SER A 104 -12.00 18.13 -3.14
C SER A 104 -12.53 17.19 -2.05
N SER A 105 -13.59 17.64 -1.39
CA SER A 105 -14.30 16.80 -0.43
C SER A 105 -14.70 15.46 -1.04
N GLY A 106 -14.36 14.37 -0.36
CA GLY A 106 -14.61 13.00 -0.80
C GLY A 106 -13.46 12.34 -1.56
N ASP A 107 -12.47 13.10 -2.06
CA ASP A 107 -11.24 12.51 -2.58
C ASP A 107 -10.41 11.92 -1.44
N LYS A 108 -9.57 10.92 -1.71
CA LYS A 108 -8.70 10.28 -0.73
C LYS A 108 -7.25 10.35 -1.15
N LEU A 109 -6.40 10.76 -0.22
CA LEU A 109 -4.95 10.83 -0.39
C LEU A 109 -4.27 9.78 0.49
N ILE A 110 -3.30 9.11 -0.08
CA ILE A 110 -2.42 8.17 0.61
C ILE A 110 -0.99 8.63 0.36
N ALA A 111 -0.19 8.77 1.38
CA ALA A 111 1.24 9.01 1.30
C ALA A 111 1.97 7.72 1.62
N ASP A 112 2.47 7.07 0.58
CA ASP A 112 3.15 5.78 0.67
C ASP A 112 4.66 5.98 0.62
N ALA A 113 5.28 5.73 1.76
CA ALA A 113 6.73 5.89 1.92
C ALA A 113 7.52 4.63 1.54
N ASN A 114 6.84 3.50 1.31
CA ASN A 114 7.48 2.21 0.99
C ASN A 114 8.71 1.93 1.87
N THR A 115 8.56 2.08 3.19
CA THR A 115 9.61 1.95 4.23
C THR A 115 10.71 3.01 4.22
N GLY A 116 10.63 4.03 3.38
CA GLY A 116 11.74 4.93 3.06
C GLY A 116 12.14 5.92 4.15
N TRP A 117 11.31 6.16 5.17
CA TRP A 117 11.68 7.09 6.25
C TRP A 117 12.25 6.36 7.46
N LEU A 118 13.26 6.94 8.05
CA LEU A 118 13.64 6.60 9.42
C LEU A 118 12.56 7.10 10.41
N MET A 119 12.45 6.46 11.56
CA MET A 119 11.41 6.78 12.56
C MET A 119 11.33 8.27 12.95
N HIS A 120 12.47 8.95 13.05
CA HIS A 120 12.49 10.38 13.39
C HIS A 120 12.04 11.25 12.20
N GLU A 121 12.33 10.84 10.96
CA GLU A 121 11.88 11.49 9.73
C GLU A 121 10.37 11.32 9.55
N ALA A 122 9.86 10.10 9.68
CA ALA A 122 8.42 9.81 9.68
C ALA A 122 7.69 10.64 10.74
N SER A 123 8.23 10.71 11.97
CA SER A 123 7.66 11.52 13.04
C SER A 123 7.66 13.03 12.73
N ARG A 124 8.66 13.51 11.97
CA ARG A 124 8.73 14.89 11.49
C ARG A 124 7.66 15.16 10.43
N VAL A 125 7.54 14.26 9.45
CA VAL A 125 6.56 14.38 8.36
C VAL A 125 5.15 14.41 8.91
N VAL A 126 4.72 13.42 9.71
CA VAL A 126 3.35 13.33 10.21
C VAL A 126 2.97 14.53 11.10
N ARG A 127 3.94 15.10 11.82
CA ARG A 127 3.72 16.32 12.60
C ARG A 127 3.54 17.55 11.72
N ALA A 128 4.31 17.65 10.62
CA ALA A 128 4.27 18.81 9.73
C ALA A 128 3.03 18.85 8.83
N ILE A 129 2.35 17.72 8.68
CA ILE A 129 1.12 17.56 7.88
C ILE A 129 -0.12 17.26 8.75
N HIS A 130 -0.07 17.55 10.06
CA HIS A 130 -1.12 17.19 11.01
C HIS A 130 -2.51 17.73 10.66
N ASP A 131 -2.58 18.74 9.84
CA ASP A 131 -3.78 19.41 9.33
C ASP A 131 -4.23 18.89 7.95
N VAL A 132 -3.54 17.92 7.38
CA VAL A 132 -3.86 17.34 6.08
C VAL A 132 -4.65 16.02 6.24
N ASP A 133 -5.77 15.87 5.52
CA ASP A 133 -6.52 14.58 5.48
C ASP A 133 -5.78 13.60 4.55
N VAL A 134 -4.91 12.78 5.12
CA VAL A 134 -4.06 11.83 4.40
C VAL A 134 -3.87 10.55 5.20
N TYR A 135 -3.89 9.41 4.52
CA TYR A 135 -3.46 8.12 5.06
C TYR A 135 -1.94 8.01 4.93
N ILE A 136 -1.29 7.48 5.95
CA ILE A 136 0.16 7.21 5.92
C ILE A 136 0.35 5.71 5.68
N GLU A 137 0.99 5.39 4.56
CA GLU A 137 1.26 4.00 4.18
C GLU A 137 2.74 3.69 4.38
N GLN A 138 2.99 2.61 5.10
CA GLN A 138 4.29 2.00 5.41
C GLN A 138 5.44 3.03 5.60
N PRO A 139 5.37 3.87 6.64
CA PRO A 139 6.34 4.96 6.84
C PRO A 139 7.75 4.48 7.13
N CYS A 140 7.90 3.36 7.85
CA CYS A 140 9.18 2.83 8.34
C CYS A 140 9.33 1.34 7.98
N GLU A 141 10.55 0.82 8.16
CA GLU A 141 10.91 -0.54 7.77
C GLU A 141 10.24 -1.61 8.64
N SER A 142 10.11 -1.37 9.94
CA SER A 142 9.55 -2.35 10.87
C SER A 142 8.15 -2.01 11.37
N TYR A 143 7.43 -3.05 11.76
CA TYR A 143 6.10 -2.92 12.37
C TYR A 143 6.13 -2.05 13.64
N GLU A 144 7.12 -2.26 14.51
CA GLU A 144 7.29 -1.53 15.78
C GLU A 144 7.57 -0.04 15.56
N GLU A 145 8.35 0.31 14.55
CA GLU A 145 8.59 1.71 14.18
C GLU A 145 7.31 2.36 13.66
N CYS A 146 6.56 1.67 12.79
CA CYS A 146 5.27 2.15 12.28
C CYS A 146 4.29 2.41 13.44
N LEU A 147 4.17 1.48 14.40
CA LEU A 147 3.35 1.69 15.60
C LEU A 147 3.82 2.87 16.44
N SER A 148 5.14 3.02 16.62
CA SER A 148 5.70 4.16 17.37
C SER A 148 5.36 5.51 16.72
N VAL A 149 5.38 5.59 15.40
CA VAL A 149 4.98 6.79 14.66
C VAL A 149 3.45 7.01 14.75
N ARG A 150 2.66 5.93 14.58
CA ARG A 150 1.20 5.97 14.68
C ARG A 150 0.72 6.51 16.02
N GLY A 151 1.37 6.14 17.12
CA GLY A 151 1.05 6.65 18.46
C GLY A 151 1.29 8.15 18.66
N ARG A 152 1.86 8.86 17.68
CA ARG A 152 2.19 10.28 17.73
C ARG A 152 1.37 11.15 16.78
N THR A 153 0.39 10.57 16.10
CA THR A 153 -0.43 11.26 15.12
C THR A 153 -1.85 10.71 15.11
N THR A 154 -2.78 11.48 14.56
CA THR A 154 -4.18 11.07 14.32
C THR A 154 -4.41 10.58 12.90
N HIS A 155 -3.41 10.61 12.04
CA HIS A 155 -3.55 10.08 10.69
C HIS A 155 -3.84 8.58 10.71
N PRO A 156 -4.75 8.08 9.86
CA PRO A 156 -4.91 6.64 9.67
C PRO A 156 -3.67 6.05 8.99
N PHE A 157 -3.31 4.82 9.39
CA PHE A 157 -2.16 4.11 8.84
C PHE A 157 -2.60 2.95 7.98
N ILE A 158 -1.81 2.69 6.94
CA ILE A 158 -1.87 1.49 6.10
C ILE A 158 -0.54 0.76 6.28
N LEU A 159 -0.59 -0.52 6.60
CA LEU A 159 0.58 -1.38 6.65
C LEU A 159 0.59 -2.23 5.38
N ASP A 160 1.72 -2.29 4.70
CA ASP A 160 1.94 -3.04 3.46
C ASP A 160 3.11 -4.01 3.62
N GLU A 161 4.34 -3.60 3.46
CA GLU A 161 5.52 -4.48 3.41
C GLU A 161 5.72 -5.32 4.67
N VAL A 162 5.31 -4.82 5.82
CA VAL A 162 5.42 -5.55 7.09
C VAL A 162 4.36 -6.64 7.25
N ILE A 163 3.27 -6.59 6.50
CA ILE A 163 2.21 -7.62 6.53
C ILE A 163 2.59 -8.77 5.60
N ASN A 164 3.54 -9.58 6.02
CA ASN A 164 4.10 -10.67 5.25
C ASN A 164 3.72 -12.06 5.76
N ASP A 165 2.99 -12.15 6.86
CA ASP A 165 2.40 -13.38 7.39
C ASP A 165 1.08 -13.13 8.15
N ILE A 166 0.40 -14.22 8.51
CA ILE A 166 -0.89 -14.20 9.21
C ILE A 166 -0.76 -13.64 10.64
N ASP A 167 0.32 -13.92 11.33
CA ASP A 167 0.50 -13.51 12.72
C ASP A 167 0.61 -11.98 12.81
N ILE A 168 1.36 -11.37 11.89
CA ILE A 168 1.46 -9.91 11.80
C ILE A 168 0.14 -9.28 11.36
N LEU A 169 -0.60 -9.90 10.43
CA LEU A 169 -1.93 -9.43 10.03
C LEU A 169 -2.90 -9.40 11.22
N VAL A 170 -2.96 -10.49 12.02
CA VAL A 170 -3.82 -10.56 13.20
C VAL A 170 -3.40 -9.54 14.25
N ARG A 171 -2.11 -9.37 14.47
CA ARG A 171 -1.56 -8.35 15.37
C ARG A 171 -1.93 -6.94 14.91
N GLY A 172 -1.74 -6.62 13.63
CA GLY A 172 -2.07 -5.32 13.07
C GLY A 172 -3.56 -4.96 13.11
N HIS A 173 -4.44 -5.98 13.16
CA HIS A 173 -5.86 -5.77 13.38
C HIS A 173 -6.19 -5.41 14.84
N SER A 174 -5.37 -5.86 15.79
CA SER A 174 -5.58 -5.63 17.23
C SER A 174 -4.98 -4.32 17.73
N ASP A 175 -3.90 -3.85 17.10
CA ASP A 175 -3.14 -2.65 17.47
C ASP A 175 -3.64 -1.42 16.72
#